data_f76b33359395fdaeff064f63157b7a13
#
_entry.id   f76b33359395fdaeff064f63157b7a13
#
_cell.length_a   1.000
_cell.length_b   1.000
_cell.length_c   1.000
_cell.angle_alpha   90.00
_cell.angle_beta   90.00
_cell.angle_gamma   90.00
#
_symmetry.space_group_name_H-M   'P 1'
#
loop_
_entity.id
_entity.type
_entity.pdbx_description
1 polymer ?
#
loop_
_entity_poly.entity_id
_entity_poly.type
_entity_poly.pdbx_seq_one_letter_code
_entity_poly.pdbx_strand_id
1 'polypeptide(L)'
;MRVRKLFRVFFLFLCMMTAFVFSANATETETEKPSGEVIVKKISGKNYLYYKDTGKRVTGYTGIQEVPKGSGDHYYFRNSQGRIYKYQWFSVNKKYYYAGKDGKLKSGWQVLSKKTYYFDPKTLDRSTGWKKINSKYYYFNSKGVQVTKWLKLNNDTYYLNPADKGARTVGWKTIDKKVYYFDSNGRLQTGLITVDGKTYYCDSSGVRKTGLITVNGKKYYFDKNKNGAMKTGWITVSGKTYYMSNVSSRKGQAVVGWMQKGGKYYYFNSAGVMQKGWLTLDGKKYYLDPKTGKMLTGKQTIDGKTYDFGTKGYITVTPTGPWSIKVNQGTCVVTVYRGDTPVKALICSVGKNGATPNGTFYLPGTKHRWWTLFGNVYGQYTTTITGNYLFHSVYYYTYGNNRTLSVTEYNKLGQPASAGCIRLTVAGAKYIYDNCPAGTKVTIFRGTSANDPLGKPQAAKISNPWDPTDPNL
;
A
#
# COMPACT_ATOMS: atom_id res chain seq x y z
N MET A 1 -15.21 -0.47 -44.91
CA MET A 1 -15.11 -1.94 -45.03
C MET A 1 -13.97 -2.46 -44.17
N ARG A 2 -14.22 -3.33 -43.22
CA ARG A 2 -13.50 -4.19 -42.25
C ARG A 2 -13.63 -3.73 -40.82
N VAL A 3 -14.66 -4.32 -40.23
CA VAL A 3 -14.98 -4.43 -38.81
C VAL A 3 -13.97 -5.38 -38.17
N ARG A 4 -13.30 -4.97 -37.08
CA ARG A 4 -12.58 -5.88 -36.19
C ARG A 4 -13.42 -6.16 -34.94
N LYS A 5 -13.90 -7.42 -34.89
CA LYS A 5 -14.61 -8.01 -33.76
C LYS A 5 -13.67 -8.11 -32.54
N LEU A 6 -14.11 -7.54 -31.42
CA LEU A 6 -13.58 -7.86 -30.08
C LEU A 6 -14.12 -9.23 -29.68
N PHE A 7 -13.24 -10.19 -29.46
CA PHE A 7 -13.56 -11.44 -28.78
C PHE A 7 -13.56 -11.19 -27.26
N ARG A 8 -14.76 -11.17 -26.70
CA ARG A 8 -14.94 -11.40 -25.25
C ARG A 8 -15.01 -12.90 -25.04
N VAL A 9 -13.98 -13.48 -24.45
CA VAL A 9 -14.02 -14.86 -23.95
C VAL A 9 -14.76 -14.88 -22.64
N PHE A 10 -16.01 -15.26 -22.69
CA PHE A 10 -16.81 -15.65 -21.53
C PHE A 10 -16.44 -17.10 -21.19
N PHE A 11 -15.64 -17.31 -20.14
CA PHE A 11 -15.45 -18.64 -19.57
C PHE A 11 -16.71 -18.99 -18.75
N LEU A 12 -17.66 -19.68 -19.43
CA LEU A 12 -18.72 -20.39 -18.73
C LEU A 12 -18.08 -21.63 -18.07
N PHE A 13 -17.81 -21.52 -16.77
CA PHE A 13 -17.62 -22.71 -15.93
C PHE A 13 -18.98 -23.37 -15.74
N LEU A 14 -19.29 -24.35 -16.54
CA LEU A 14 -20.39 -25.28 -16.32
C LEU A 14 -20.03 -26.14 -15.09
N CYS A 15 -20.39 -25.66 -13.91
CA CYS A 15 -20.30 -26.41 -12.67
C CYS A 15 -21.42 -27.47 -12.72
N MET A 16 -21.08 -28.71 -13.12
CA MET A 16 -21.93 -29.86 -12.83
C MET A 16 -22.12 -29.93 -11.32
N MET A 17 -23.18 -29.33 -10.84
CA MET A 17 -23.73 -29.60 -9.53
C MET A 17 -24.27 -31.02 -9.55
N THR A 18 -23.47 -32.00 -9.14
CA THR A 18 -24.04 -33.16 -8.49
C THR A 18 -24.65 -32.65 -7.20
N ALA A 19 -25.91 -32.37 -7.27
CA ALA A 19 -26.73 -32.08 -6.11
C ALA A 19 -26.70 -33.32 -5.19
N PHE A 20 -25.77 -33.30 -4.21
CA PHE A 20 -26.00 -34.05 -3.00
C PHE A 20 -27.19 -33.37 -2.35
N VAL A 21 -28.38 -33.95 -2.59
CA VAL A 21 -29.59 -33.62 -1.86
C VAL A 21 -29.25 -33.85 -0.38
N PHE A 22 -28.86 -32.79 0.32
CA PHE A 22 -29.02 -32.74 1.75
C PHE A 22 -30.53 -32.72 1.96
N SER A 23 -31.11 -33.90 2.18
CA SER A 23 -32.42 -33.98 2.81
C SER A 23 -32.30 -33.07 4.03
N ALA A 24 -33.02 -31.96 4.03
CA ALA A 24 -33.21 -31.12 5.19
C ALA A 24 -34.00 -31.94 6.21
N ASN A 25 -33.31 -32.86 6.90
CA ASN A 25 -33.90 -33.53 8.04
C ASN A 25 -34.16 -32.45 9.09
N ALA A 26 -35.40 -32.33 9.48
CA ALA A 26 -35.81 -31.48 10.58
C ALA A 26 -34.86 -31.69 11.75
N THR A 27 -34.43 -30.59 12.38
CA THR A 27 -33.58 -30.62 13.57
C THR A 27 -34.31 -31.41 14.64
N GLU A 28 -33.83 -32.63 14.91
CA GLU A 28 -34.44 -33.45 15.94
C GLU A 28 -34.05 -32.90 17.32
N THR A 29 -35.02 -32.81 18.24
CA THR A 29 -34.81 -32.47 19.65
C THR A 29 -34.52 -33.73 20.43
N GLU A 30 -33.59 -33.65 21.42
CA GLU A 30 -33.36 -34.74 22.33
C GLU A 30 -34.58 -34.97 23.23
N THR A 31 -34.89 -36.23 23.46
CA THR A 31 -35.89 -36.64 24.45
C THR A 31 -35.18 -37.01 25.77
N GLU A 32 -35.96 -37.25 26.82
CA GLU A 32 -35.42 -37.62 28.11
C GLU A 32 -34.56 -38.90 28.03
N LYS A 33 -33.38 -38.89 28.71
CA LYS A 33 -32.43 -39.99 28.69
C LYS A 33 -32.99 -41.23 29.42
N PRO A 34 -32.60 -42.46 28.96
CA PRO A 34 -32.91 -43.67 29.68
C PRO A 34 -32.44 -43.64 31.14
N SER A 35 -33.29 -44.08 32.07
CA SER A 35 -33.04 -44.02 33.51
C SER A 35 -32.09 -45.09 34.04
N GLY A 36 -31.74 -46.14 33.25
CA GLY A 36 -30.87 -47.25 33.64
C GLY A 36 -29.62 -47.40 32.81
N GLU A 37 -28.72 -48.31 33.20
CA GLU A 37 -27.54 -48.69 32.40
C GLU A 37 -27.99 -49.34 31.08
N VAL A 38 -27.38 -48.88 29.98
CA VAL A 38 -27.74 -49.30 28.64
C VAL A 38 -26.58 -49.95 27.90
N ILE A 39 -26.88 -50.89 27.00
CA ILE A 39 -25.93 -51.58 26.15
C ILE A 39 -26.40 -51.56 24.69
N VAL A 40 -25.46 -51.68 23.76
CA VAL A 40 -25.77 -51.83 22.33
C VAL A 40 -25.84 -53.30 21.99
N LYS A 41 -26.97 -53.78 21.47
CA LYS A 41 -27.11 -55.13 20.89
C LYS A 41 -27.32 -55.07 19.38
N LYS A 42 -26.64 -55.97 18.64
CA LYS A 42 -26.80 -56.11 17.20
C LYS A 42 -27.82 -57.23 16.90
N ILE A 43 -28.90 -56.87 16.23
CA ILE A 43 -29.96 -57.80 15.82
C ILE A 43 -30.21 -57.62 14.33
N SER A 44 -30.14 -58.72 13.58
CA SER A 44 -30.32 -58.73 12.12
C SER A 44 -29.53 -57.66 11.41
N GLY A 45 -28.25 -57.49 11.78
CA GLY A 45 -27.33 -56.51 11.18
C GLY A 45 -27.53 -55.07 11.65
N LYS A 46 -28.55 -54.74 12.44
CA LYS A 46 -28.86 -53.42 12.95
C LYS A 46 -28.49 -53.28 14.43
N ASN A 47 -27.98 -52.17 14.88
CA ASN A 47 -27.64 -51.89 16.27
C ASN A 47 -28.81 -51.18 16.96
N TYR A 48 -29.12 -51.62 18.20
CA TYR A 48 -30.22 -51.09 19.02
C TYR A 48 -29.77 -50.92 20.47
N LEU A 49 -30.41 -50.03 21.19
CA LEU A 49 -30.21 -49.75 22.62
C LEU A 49 -31.07 -50.66 23.47
N TYR A 50 -30.50 -51.28 24.48
CA TYR A 50 -31.18 -52.16 25.43
C TYR A 50 -30.81 -51.79 26.86
N TYR A 51 -31.71 -51.86 27.78
CA TYR A 51 -31.40 -51.86 29.22
C TYR A 51 -30.59 -53.11 29.56
N LYS A 52 -29.51 -52.92 30.34
CA LYS A 52 -28.58 -54.00 30.67
C LYS A 52 -29.21 -55.01 31.65
N ASP A 53 -29.93 -54.46 32.62
CA ASP A 53 -30.59 -55.18 33.71
C ASP A 53 -31.79 -56.01 33.26
N THR A 54 -32.71 -55.39 32.52
CA THR A 54 -33.97 -56.00 32.10
C THR A 54 -33.87 -56.72 30.75
N GLY A 55 -32.85 -56.44 29.98
CA GLY A 55 -32.72 -56.91 28.59
C GLY A 55 -33.79 -56.37 27.65
N LYS A 56 -34.64 -55.45 28.11
CA LYS A 56 -35.68 -54.82 27.29
C LYS A 56 -35.07 -53.78 26.36
N ARG A 57 -35.65 -53.64 25.18
CA ARG A 57 -35.23 -52.64 24.20
C ARG A 57 -35.65 -51.24 24.68
N VAL A 58 -34.72 -50.26 24.58
CA VAL A 58 -35.06 -48.85 24.84
C VAL A 58 -35.84 -48.32 23.63
N THR A 59 -37.05 -47.83 23.89
CA THR A 59 -37.94 -47.23 22.89
C THR A 59 -38.27 -45.78 23.29
N GLY A 60 -38.64 -44.95 22.32
CA GLY A 60 -39.00 -43.54 22.57
C GLY A 60 -37.83 -42.57 22.78
N TYR A 61 -36.59 -43.05 22.88
CA TYR A 61 -35.42 -42.19 23.07
C TYR A 61 -34.84 -41.69 21.74
N THR A 62 -34.69 -40.39 21.68
CA THR A 62 -33.95 -39.75 20.59
C THR A 62 -32.85 -38.88 21.22
N GLY A 63 -31.57 -39.17 20.91
CA GLY A 63 -30.47 -38.42 21.49
C GLY A 63 -29.12 -39.11 21.39
N ILE A 64 -28.10 -38.45 21.91
CA ILE A 64 -26.73 -38.95 21.97
C ILE A 64 -26.48 -39.58 23.34
N GLN A 65 -26.05 -40.83 23.35
CA GLN A 65 -25.78 -41.62 24.57
C GLN A 65 -24.41 -42.26 24.49
N GLU A 66 -23.65 -42.20 25.59
CA GLU A 66 -22.44 -42.99 25.78
C GLU A 66 -22.80 -44.43 26.19
N VAL A 67 -22.23 -45.40 25.43
CA VAL A 67 -22.58 -46.81 25.69
C VAL A 67 -21.36 -47.71 25.40
N PRO A 68 -20.87 -48.50 26.37
CA PRO A 68 -21.26 -48.46 27.79
C PRO A 68 -20.81 -47.16 28.46
N LYS A 69 -21.40 -46.79 29.59
CA LYS A 69 -21.02 -45.59 30.35
C LYS A 69 -19.54 -45.66 30.75
N GLY A 70 -18.79 -44.56 30.55
CA GLY A 70 -17.36 -44.46 30.81
C GLY A 70 -16.46 -45.01 29.67
N SER A 71 -17.02 -45.51 28.57
CA SER A 71 -16.24 -46.02 27.42
C SER A 71 -15.71 -44.96 26.47
N GLY A 72 -16.28 -43.74 26.53
CA GLY A 72 -16.06 -42.70 25.50
C GLY A 72 -16.79 -42.95 24.17
N ASP A 73 -17.47 -44.08 24.05
CA ASP A 73 -18.17 -44.45 22.81
C ASP A 73 -19.57 -43.86 22.82
N HIS A 74 -19.86 -42.90 21.96
CA HIS A 74 -21.15 -42.23 21.85
C HIS A 74 -21.87 -42.67 20.57
N TYR A 75 -23.18 -42.85 20.69
CA TYR A 75 -24.08 -43.24 19.60
C TYR A 75 -25.29 -42.31 19.55
N TYR A 76 -25.84 -42.09 18.35
CA TYR A 76 -27.09 -41.38 18.19
C TYR A 76 -28.23 -42.36 17.96
N PHE A 77 -29.20 -42.27 18.83
CA PHE A 77 -30.43 -43.11 18.77
C PHE A 77 -31.58 -42.30 18.24
N ARG A 78 -32.36 -42.89 17.38
CA ARG A 78 -33.53 -42.25 16.80
C ARG A 78 -34.77 -43.11 16.95
N ASN A 79 -35.84 -42.45 17.33
CA ASN A 79 -37.22 -42.88 17.29
C ASN A 79 -37.63 -44.00 18.27
N SER A 80 -38.90 -44.28 18.22
CA SER A 80 -39.59 -45.30 19.02
C SER A 80 -38.93 -46.70 19.00
N GLN A 81 -37.95 -46.96 18.15
CA GLN A 81 -37.33 -48.27 18.00
C GLN A 81 -35.89 -48.37 18.57
N GLY A 82 -35.32 -47.32 19.20
CA GLY A 82 -33.96 -47.32 19.73
C GLY A 82 -32.85 -47.65 18.71
N ARG A 83 -33.06 -47.31 17.45
CA ARG A 83 -32.13 -47.63 16.37
C ARG A 83 -30.99 -46.67 16.31
N ILE A 84 -29.75 -47.20 16.12
CA ILE A 84 -28.52 -46.41 15.99
C ILE A 84 -28.32 -45.98 14.54
N TYR A 85 -27.93 -44.74 14.33
CA TYR A 85 -27.44 -44.25 13.06
C TYR A 85 -26.09 -44.83 12.71
N LYS A 86 -25.89 -45.08 11.42
CA LYS A 86 -24.59 -45.54 10.87
C LYS A 86 -24.33 -44.86 9.55
N TYR A 87 -23.02 -44.57 9.28
CA TYR A 87 -22.57 -44.08 8.00
C TYR A 87 -23.25 -42.82 7.50
N GLN A 88 -23.66 -41.92 8.37
CA GLN A 88 -24.42 -40.75 7.94
C GLN A 88 -24.24 -39.51 8.82
N TRP A 89 -24.49 -38.37 8.21
CA TRP A 89 -24.62 -37.08 8.87
C TRP A 89 -26.01 -36.94 9.49
N PHE A 90 -26.03 -36.26 10.63
CA PHE A 90 -27.30 -35.86 11.26
C PHE A 90 -27.08 -34.57 12.07
N SER A 91 -28.17 -33.89 12.44
CA SER A 91 -28.10 -32.71 13.31
C SER A 91 -29.02 -32.85 14.49
N VAL A 92 -28.56 -32.37 15.64
CA VAL A 92 -29.32 -32.27 16.88
C VAL A 92 -29.11 -30.87 17.43
N ASN A 93 -30.16 -30.13 17.74
CA ASN A 93 -30.07 -28.76 18.27
C ASN A 93 -29.15 -27.85 17.43
N LYS A 94 -29.28 -27.87 16.10
CA LYS A 94 -28.45 -27.13 15.13
C LYS A 94 -26.98 -27.50 15.11
N LYS A 95 -26.54 -28.52 15.86
CA LYS A 95 -25.19 -29.08 15.82
C LYS A 95 -25.12 -30.29 14.89
N TYR A 96 -24.01 -30.45 14.17
CA TYR A 96 -23.86 -31.53 13.18
C TYR A 96 -22.89 -32.58 13.68
N TYR A 97 -23.23 -33.85 13.46
CA TYR A 97 -22.49 -35.02 13.89
C TYR A 97 -22.35 -36.02 12.73
N TYR A 98 -21.40 -36.94 12.86
CA TYR A 98 -21.23 -38.05 11.91
C TYR A 98 -21.13 -39.39 12.64
N ALA A 99 -22.03 -40.31 12.34
CA ALA A 99 -21.97 -41.67 12.81
C ALA A 99 -21.15 -42.55 11.85
N GLY A 100 -20.16 -43.26 12.37
CA GLY A 100 -19.29 -44.15 11.61
C GLY A 100 -19.96 -45.44 11.18
N LYS A 101 -19.18 -46.36 10.58
CA LYS A 101 -19.63 -47.69 10.14
C LYS A 101 -20.19 -48.52 11.28
N ASP A 102 -19.60 -48.43 12.43
CA ASP A 102 -19.97 -49.13 13.68
C ASP A 102 -21.13 -48.43 14.41
N GLY A 103 -21.49 -47.23 13.97
CA GLY A 103 -22.46 -46.35 14.61
C GLY A 103 -21.89 -45.40 15.66
N LYS A 104 -20.62 -45.54 16.04
CA LYS A 104 -19.93 -44.62 16.96
C LYS A 104 -19.82 -43.25 16.34
N LEU A 105 -20.09 -42.20 17.13
CA LEU A 105 -19.88 -40.82 16.70
C LEU A 105 -18.42 -40.55 16.50
N LYS A 106 -18.11 -39.85 15.43
CA LYS A 106 -16.72 -39.45 15.15
C LYS A 106 -16.28 -38.29 16.02
N SER A 107 -15.05 -38.34 16.50
CA SER A 107 -14.36 -37.29 17.25
C SER A 107 -12.99 -37.00 16.62
N GLY A 108 -12.42 -35.84 16.90
CA GLY A 108 -11.14 -35.42 16.38
C GLY A 108 -11.16 -35.22 14.85
N TRP A 109 -9.99 -35.38 14.25
CA TRP A 109 -9.79 -35.24 12.80
C TRP A 109 -10.38 -36.43 12.03
N GLN A 110 -11.20 -36.14 11.03
CA GLN A 110 -11.81 -37.14 10.16
C GLN A 110 -11.72 -36.72 8.70
N VAL A 111 -11.44 -37.69 7.82
CA VAL A 111 -11.54 -37.51 6.37
C VAL A 111 -12.77 -38.27 5.89
N LEU A 112 -13.75 -37.54 5.42
CA LEU A 112 -15.02 -38.07 4.92
C LEU A 112 -15.22 -37.58 3.48
N SER A 113 -15.40 -38.49 2.55
CA SER A 113 -15.56 -38.18 1.12
C SER A 113 -14.50 -37.19 0.59
N LYS A 114 -13.22 -37.45 0.87
CA LYS A 114 -12.05 -36.63 0.48
C LYS A 114 -12.05 -35.21 1.09
N LYS A 115 -12.88 -34.94 2.09
CA LYS A 115 -12.93 -33.66 2.82
C LYS A 115 -12.52 -33.88 4.27
N THR A 116 -11.74 -32.95 4.81
CA THR A 116 -11.27 -33.02 6.20
C THR A 116 -12.22 -32.22 7.09
N TYR A 117 -12.58 -32.84 8.21
CA TYR A 117 -13.46 -32.28 9.25
C TYR A 117 -12.78 -32.42 10.61
N TYR A 118 -13.23 -31.67 11.57
CA TYR A 118 -12.87 -31.85 12.98
C TYR A 118 -14.14 -31.87 13.83
N PHE A 119 -14.29 -32.94 14.58
CA PHE A 119 -15.35 -33.09 15.57
C PHE A 119 -14.76 -32.83 16.94
N ASP A 120 -15.33 -31.92 17.70
CA ASP A 120 -14.83 -31.60 19.05
C ASP A 120 -14.83 -32.84 19.92
N PRO A 121 -13.69 -33.25 20.54
CA PRO A 121 -13.67 -34.49 21.32
C PRO A 121 -14.56 -34.49 22.54
N LYS A 122 -14.93 -33.32 23.05
CA LYS A 122 -15.81 -33.20 24.24
C LYS A 122 -17.28 -33.19 23.86
N THR A 123 -17.62 -32.48 22.82
CA THR A 123 -19.02 -32.27 22.41
C THR A 123 -19.45 -33.08 21.20
N LEU A 124 -18.47 -33.69 20.51
CA LEU A 124 -18.62 -34.54 19.32
C LEU A 124 -19.26 -33.85 18.12
N ASP A 125 -19.54 -32.56 18.23
CA ASP A 125 -20.12 -31.79 17.13
C ASP A 125 -19.03 -31.31 16.16
N ARG A 126 -19.42 -31.14 14.91
CA ARG A 126 -18.59 -30.68 13.82
C ARG A 126 -18.18 -29.23 14.01
N SER A 127 -16.89 -28.96 13.99
CA SER A 127 -16.34 -27.60 14.09
C SER A 127 -16.58 -26.78 12.81
N THR A 128 -16.86 -25.49 13.01
CA THR A 128 -16.91 -24.45 11.95
C THR A 128 -16.16 -23.21 12.42
N GLY A 129 -15.74 -22.34 11.49
CA GLY A 129 -14.96 -21.15 11.82
C GLY A 129 -13.55 -21.47 12.33
N TRP A 130 -12.98 -20.58 13.11
CA TRP A 130 -11.69 -20.78 13.74
C TRP A 130 -11.77 -21.76 14.91
N LYS A 131 -10.87 -22.74 14.91
CA LYS A 131 -10.75 -23.72 15.99
C LYS A 131 -9.28 -23.86 16.40
N LYS A 132 -9.01 -23.75 17.71
CA LYS A 132 -7.69 -24.05 18.28
C LYS A 132 -7.63 -25.54 18.64
N ILE A 133 -6.65 -26.24 18.07
CA ILE A 133 -6.43 -27.69 18.25
C ILE A 133 -4.93 -27.88 18.52
N ASN A 134 -4.55 -28.42 19.66
CA ASN A 134 -3.16 -28.64 20.06
C ASN A 134 -2.26 -27.40 19.83
N SER A 135 -2.67 -26.27 20.38
CA SER A 135 -1.97 -24.96 20.29
C SER A 135 -1.94 -24.30 18.91
N LYS A 136 -2.41 -24.95 17.85
CA LYS A 136 -2.50 -24.40 16.50
C LYS A 136 -3.94 -24.01 16.16
N TYR A 137 -4.08 -23.01 15.27
CA TYR A 137 -5.40 -22.57 14.78
C TYR A 137 -5.64 -23.13 13.40
N TYR A 138 -6.88 -23.60 13.18
CA TYR A 138 -7.39 -24.13 11.91
C TYR A 138 -8.70 -23.44 11.57
N TYR A 139 -9.07 -23.42 10.30
CA TYR A 139 -10.33 -22.84 9.89
C TYR A 139 -11.19 -23.87 9.13
N PHE A 140 -12.44 -23.92 9.50
CA PHE A 140 -13.46 -24.76 8.87
C PHE A 140 -14.56 -23.86 8.31
N ASN A 141 -14.94 -24.06 7.05
CA ASN A 141 -16.00 -23.28 6.44
C ASN A 141 -17.38 -23.58 7.11
N SER A 142 -18.45 -22.90 6.69
CA SER A 142 -19.81 -23.11 7.23
C SER A 142 -20.31 -24.55 7.11
N LYS A 143 -19.78 -25.30 6.13
CA LYS A 143 -20.06 -26.75 5.98
C LYS A 143 -19.13 -27.63 6.82
N GLY A 144 -18.28 -27.06 7.69
CA GLY A 144 -17.30 -27.75 8.53
C GLY A 144 -16.11 -28.35 7.78
N VAL A 145 -15.95 -28.07 6.51
CA VAL A 145 -14.79 -28.56 5.73
C VAL A 145 -13.59 -27.69 6.05
N GLN A 146 -12.46 -28.32 6.36
CA GLN A 146 -11.21 -27.64 6.57
C GLN A 146 -10.81 -26.84 5.33
N VAL A 147 -10.42 -25.59 5.54
CA VAL A 147 -9.84 -24.72 4.52
C VAL A 147 -8.32 -24.78 4.63
N THR A 148 -7.64 -24.82 3.50
CA THR A 148 -6.17 -24.76 3.39
C THR A 148 -5.75 -23.72 2.37
N LYS A 149 -4.46 -23.31 2.38
CA LYS A 149 -3.89 -22.25 1.54
C LYS A 149 -4.46 -20.87 1.94
N TRP A 150 -4.68 -19.99 0.97
CA TRP A 150 -5.11 -18.63 1.19
C TRP A 150 -6.59 -18.55 1.64
N LEU A 151 -6.83 -17.79 2.69
CA LEU A 151 -8.16 -17.53 3.23
C LEU A 151 -8.34 -16.03 3.44
N LYS A 152 -9.35 -15.45 2.82
CA LYS A 152 -9.77 -14.07 3.04
C LYS A 152 -11.04 -14.06 3.89
N LEU A 153 -10.98 -13.37 5.01
CA LEU A 153 -12.12 -13.16 5.92
C LEU A 153 -12.22 -11.66 6.21
N ASN A 154 -13.34 -11.08 5.82
CA ASN A 154 -13.54 -9.64 5.89
C ASN A 154 -12.39 -8.89 5.17
N ASN A 155 -11.63 -8.06 5.90
CA ASN A 155 -10.49 -7.31 5.35
C ASN A 155 -9.14 -8.02 5.57
N ASP A 156 -9.12 -9.12 6.31
CA ASP A 156 -7.90 -9.84 6.67
C ASP A 156 -7.64 -11.01 5.72
N THR A 157 -6.38 -11.26 5.43
CA THR A 157 -5.93 -12.41 4.64
C THR A 157 -5.04 -13.30 5.51
N TYR A 158 -5.26 -14.59 5.43
CA TYR A 158 -4.55 -15.62 6.18
C TYR A 158 -3.96 -16.66 5.23
N TYR A 159 -2.95 -17.40 5.70
CA TYR A 159 -2.48 -18.59 5.01
C TYR A 159 -2.54 -19.82 5.92
N LEU A 160 -3.32 -20.79 5.51
CA LEU A 160 -3.53 -22.08 6.18
C LEU A 160 -2.60 -23.10 5.54
N ASN A 161 -1.46 -23.38 6.20
CA ASN A 161 -0.32 -24.07 5.61
C ASN A 161 -0.61 -25.54 5.32
N PRO A 162 -0.71 -25.98 4.06
CA PRO A 162 -0.98 -27.38 3.74
C PRO A 162 0.10 -28.33 4.27
N ALA A 163 1.37 -27.90 4.28
CA ALA A 163 2.48 -28.71 4.80
C ALA A 163 2.43 -28.89 6.34
N ASP A 164 1.63 -28.07 7.04
CA ASP A 164 1.36 -28.21 8.48
C ASP A 164 -0.13 -28.52 8.70
N LYS A 165 -0.65 -29.48 7.95
CA LYS A 165 -2.05 -29.96 8.03
C LYS A 165 -3.11 -28.83 8.00
N GLY A 166 -2.81 -27.70 7.36
CA GLY A 166 -3.72 -26.56 7.28
C GLY A 166 -3.72 -25.65 8.51
N ALA A 167 -2.68 -25.70 9.32
CA ALA A 167 -2.52 -24.78 10.46
C ALA A 167 -2.29 -23.35 9.97
N ARG A 168 -2.84 -22.37 10.72
CA ARG A 168 -2.67 -20.94 10.49
C ARG A 168 -1.19 -20.55 10.61
N THR A 169 -0.70 -19.88 9.57
CA THR A 169 0.68 -19.36 9.53
C THR A 169 0.82 -18.10 10.37
N VAL A 170 1.94 -17.96 11.08
CA VAL A 170 2.41 -16.74 11.74
C VAL A 170 3.88 -16.51 11.41
N GLY A 171 4.35 -15.26 11.47
CA GLY A 171 5.73 -14.89 11.14
C GLY A 171 6.02 -14.94 9.63
N TRP A 172 7.31 -15.04 9.29
CA TRP A 172 7.76 -15.12 7.91
C TRP A 172 7.46 -16.47 7.27
N LYS A 173 6.92 -16.45 6.06
CA LYS A 173 6.63 -17.66 5.28
C LYS A 173 6.95 -17.44 3.81
N THR A 174 7.65 -18.40 3.22
CA THR A 174 7.83 -18.48 1.75
C THR A 174 6.70 -19.33 1.17
N ILE A 175 5.97 -18.76 0.22
CA ILE A 175 4.87 -19.40 -0.51
C ILE A 175 5.11 -19.09 -1.99
N ASP A 176 5.20 -20.11 -2.83
CA ASP A 176 5.42 -19.98 -4.27
C ASP A 176 6.59 -19.03 -4.61
N LYS A 177 7.75 -19.24 -3.96
CA LYS A 177 8.99 -18.44 -4.10
C LYS A 177 8.86 -16.97 -3.66
N LYS A 178 7.74 -16.53 -3.11
CA LYS A 178 7.51 -15.18 -2.57
C LYS A 178 7.49 -15.24 -1.05
N VAL A 179 8.03 -14.22 -0.40
CA VAL A 179 8.12 -14.15 1.06
C VAL A 179 7.04 -13.22 1.58
N TYR A 180 6.32 -13.68 2.58
CA TYR A 180 5.21 -12.98 3.24
C TYR A 180 5.44 -12.91 4.74
N TYR A 181 4.81 -11.97 5.41
CA TYR A 181 4.79 -11.90 6.86
C TYR A 181 3.36 -11.88 7.39
N PHE A 182 3.12 -12.72 8.39
CA PHE A 182 1.85 -12.81 9.09
C PHE A 182 2.07 -12.42 10.56
N ASP A 183 1.23 -11.53 11.09
CA ASP A 183 1.31 -11.13 12.50
C ASP A 183 0.99 -12.29 13.47
N SER A 184 1.03 -12.04 14.77
CA SER A 184 0.71 -13.04 15.82
C SER A 184 -0.73 -13.59 15.72
N ASN A 185 -1.63 -12.83 15.08
CA ASN A 185 -2.98 -13.26 14.77
C ASN A 185 -3.10 -13.97 13.43
N GLY A 186 -1.97 -14.17 12.71
CA GLY A 186 -1.91 -14.79 11.40
C GLY A 186 -2.41 -13.91 10.25
N ARG A 187 -2.55 -12.61 10.44
CA ARG A 187 -2.98 -11.67 9.40
C ARG A 187 -1.82 -11.26 8.52
N LEU A 188 -2.01 -11.36 7.21
CA LEU A 188 -1.03 -10.91 6.23
C LEU A 188 -0.73 -9.43 6.40
N GLN A 189 0.55 -9.07 6.48
CA GLN A 189 1.00 -7.70 6.64
C GLN A 189 1.44 -7.09 5.31
N THR A 190 1.15 -5.80 5.13
CA THR A 190 1.51 -5.00 3.94
C THR A 190 2.14 -3.66 4.36
N GLY A 191 2.80 -2.97 3.43
CA GLY A 191 3.46 -1.70 3.70
C GLY A 191 4.77 -1.85 4.46
N LEU A 192 5.14 -0.82 5.23
CA LEU A 192 6.31 -0.84 6.11
C LEU A 192 5.94 -1.57 7.41
N ILE A 193 6.65 -2.64 7.70
CA ILE A 193 6.44 -3.44 8.92
C ILE A 193 7.73 -3.52 9.73
N THR A 194 7.62 -3.61 11.04
CA THR A 194 8.76 -3.80 11.95
C THR A 194 8.66 -5.18 12.59
N VAL A 195 9.70 -5.97 12.40
CA VAL A 195 9.82 -7.32 12.95
C VAL A 195 11.20 -7.44 13.59
N ASP A 196 11.26 -7.82 14.87
CA ASP A 196 12.50 -7.98 15.63
C ASP A 196 13.42 -6.74 15.50
N GLY A 197 12.87 -5.55 15.65
CA GLY A 197 13.58 -4.26 15.57
C GLY A 197 14.09 -3.87 14.17
N LYS A 198 13.78 -4.64 13.13
CA LYS A 198 14.14 -4.36 11.74
C LYS A 198 12.91 -4.00 10.92
N THR A 199 13.03 -3.02 10.06
CA THR A 199 11.95 -2.60 9.16
C THR A 199 12.05 -3.30 7.81
N TYR A 200 10.92 -3.75 7.29
CA TYR A 200 10.77 -4.41 5.99
C TYR A 200 9.66 -3.73 5.19
N TYR A 201 9.60 -3.99 3.91
CA TYR A 201 8.49 -3.54 3.07
C TYR A 201 7.83 -4.72 2.36
N CYS A 202 6.53 -4.85 2.57
CA CYS A 202 5.67 -5.77 1.85
C CYS A 202 4.75 -4.96 0.93
N ASP A 203 4.65 -5.34 -0.33
CA ASP A 203 3.75 -4.65 -1.28
C ASP A 203 2.26 -4.85 -0.93
N SER A 204 1.36 -4.27 -1.71
CA SER A 204 -0.08 -4.38 -1.51
C SER A 204 -0.62 -5.81 -1.56
N SER A 205 0.14 -6.74 -2.15
CA SER A 205 -0.15 -8.18 -2.16
C SER A 205 0.50 -8.92 -0.99
N GLY A 206 1.19 -8.23 -0.08
CA GLY A 206 1.91 -8.78 1.07
C GLY A 206 3.28 -9.36 0.73
N VAL A 207 3.75 -9.27 -0.51
CA VAL A 207 5.06 -9.80 -0.92
C VAL A 207 6.17 -8.90 -0.45
N ARG A 208 7.12 -9.43 0.34
CA ARG A 208 8.31 -8.71 0.76
C ARG A 208 9.16 -8.29 -0.44
N LYS A 209 9.53 -7.02 -0.49
CA LYS A 209 10.35 -6.43 -1.55
C LYS A 209 11.77 -6.13 -1.05
N THR A 210 12.71 -6.10 -2.01
CA THR A 210 14.11 -5.74 -1.78
C THR A 210 14.58 -4.73 -2.83
N GLY A 211 15.70 -4.05 -2.56
CA GLY A 211 16.25 -3.02 -3.43
C GLY A 211 15.76 -1.62 -3.07
N LEU A 212 15.89 -0.70 -4.03
CA LEU A 212 15.46 0.70 -3.88
C LEU A 212 13.98 0.82 -4.21
N ILE A 213 13.18 1.22 -3.23
CA ILE A 213 11.70 1.24 -3.32
C ILE A 213 11.19 2.61 -2.91
N THR A 214 10.20 3.11 -3.64
CA THR A 214 9.49 4.35 -3.29
C THR A 214 8.20 4.02 -2.57
N VAL A 215 8.06 4.54 -1.36
CA VAL A 215 6.85 4.41 -0.52
C VAL A 215 6.39 5.82 -0.17
N ASN A 216 5.17 6.18 -0.54
CA ASN A 216 4.59 7.51 -0.30
C ASN A 216 5.54 8.65 -0.73
N GLY A 217 6.12 8.55 -1.94
CA GLY A 217 7.04 9.56 -2.51
C GLY A 217 8.45 9.58 -1.90
N LYS A 218 8.74 8.78 -0.88
CA LYS A 218 10.06 8.66 -0.25
C LYS A 218 10.75 7.38 -0.68
N LYS A 219 12.06 7.45 -0.98
CA LYS A 219 12.85 6.27 -1.35
C LYS A 219 13.48 5.63 -0.12
N TYR A 220 13.43 4.29 -0.09
CA TYR A 220 14.04 3.44 0.93
C TYR A 220 14.85 2.34 0.25
N TYR A 221 15.83 1.80 0.95
CA TYR A 221 16.57 0.65 0.44
C TYR A 221 16.41 -0.55 1.39
N PHE A 222 15.96 -1.69 0.81
CA PHE A 222 15.77 -2.94 1.51
C PHE A 222 16.81 -3.94 1.03
N ASP A 223 17.74 -4.29 1.92
CA ASP A 223 18.95 -5.04 1.57
C ASP A 223 18.63 -6.54 1.33
N LYS A 224 18.78 -6.99 0.08
CA LYS A 224 18.57 -8.39 -0.28
C LYS A 224 19.46 -9.36 0.51
N ASN A 225 20.70 -8.92 0.83
CA ASN A 225 21.68 -9.72 1.56
C ASN A 225 21.41 -9.76 3.08
N LYS A 226 20.49 -8.94 3.57
CA LYS A 226 20.00 -8.89 4.96
C LYS A 226 18.53 -9.27 5.05
N ASN A 227 18.11 -10.25 4.23
CA ASN A 227 16.73 -10.73 4.16
C ASN A 227 15.68 -9.63 3.94
N GLY A 228 16.04 -8.56 3.21
CA GLY A 228 15.14 -7.45 2.92
C GLY A 228 14.97 -6.47 4.07
N ALA A 229 15.84 -6.46 5.07
CA ALA A 229 15.83 -5.44 6.12
C ALA A 229 16.21 -4.07 5.55
N MET A 230 15.53 -3.02 6.01
CA MET A 230 15.81 -1.64 5.64
C MET A 230 17.24 -1.25 6.05
N LYS A 231 17.97 -0.64 5.11
CA LYS A 231 19.34 -0.18 5.34
C LYS A 231 19.39 1.34 5.51
N THR A 232 20.28 1.79 6.38
CA THR A 232 20.64 3.20 6.55
C THR A 232 22.10 3.42 6.13
N GLY A 233 22.52 4.68 5.95
CA GLY A 233 23.86 5.04 5.54
C GLY A 233 24.06 5.02 4.03
N TRP A 234 25.31 4.94 3.60
CA TRP A 234 25.69 4.96 2.19
C TRP A 234 25.29 3.68 1.48
N ILE A 235 24.74 3.85 0.28
CA ILE A 235 24.45 2.74 -0.64
C ILE A 235 24.78 3.16 -2.07
N THR A 236 25.12 2.18 -2.89
CA THR A 236 25.28 2.37 -4.34
C THR A 236 24.38 1.36 -5.05
N VAL A 237 23.55 1.86 -5.94
CA VAL A 237 22.61 1.05 -6.74
C VAL A 237 22.72 1.50 -8.18
N SER A 238 23.02 0.58 -9.09
CA SER A 238 23.19 0.86 -10.52
C SER A 238 24.08 2.09 -10.80
N GLY A 239 25.26 2.14 -10.16
CA GLY A 239 26.23 3.23 -10.32
C GLY A 239 25.85 4.57 -9.64
N LYS A 240 24.65 4.68 -9.06
CA LYS A 240 24.17 5.87 -8.36
C LYS A 240 24.33 5.72 -6.85
N THR A 241 24.91 6.72 -6.21
CA THR A 241 25.13 6.74 -4.75
C THR A 241 24.02 7.52 -4.05
N TYR A 242 23.54 6.96 -2.96
CA TYR A 242 22.50 7.53 -2.09
C TYR A 242 22.98 7.51 -0.64
N TYR A 243 22.39 8.33 0.19
CA TYR A 243 22.50 8.22 1.64
C TYR A 243 21.12 8.02 2.26
N MET A 244 20.93 6.87 2.90
CA MET A 244 19.68 6.52 3.58
C MET A 244 19.78 7.04 5.02
N SER A 245 18.91 7.96 5.39
CA SER A 245 18.95 8.68 6.67
C SER A 245 18.93 7.74 7.87
N ASN A 246 19.76 8.05 8.86
CA ASN A 246 19.73 7.39 10.18
C ASN A 246 19.03 8.26 11.25
N VAL A 247 18.57 9.46 10.89
CA VAL A 247 17.80 10.35 11.78
C VAL A 247 16.44 9.76 12.05
N SER A 248 16.01 9.66 13.31
CA SER A 248 14.81 8.97 13.75
C SER A 248 13.53 9.38 13.00
N SER A 249 13.30 10.69 12.82
CA SER A 249 12.11 11.23 12.14
C SER A 249 12.01 10.87 10.64
N ARG A 250 13.12 10.49 10.01
CA ARG A 250 13.20 10.12 8.57
C ARG A 250 14.08 8.91 8.33
N LYS A 251 14.15 8.00 9.31
CA LYS A 251 15.01 6.81 9.26
C LYS A 251 14.75 6.00 8.00
N GLY A 252 15.82 5.66 7.29
CA GLY A 252 15.78 4.88 6.06
C GLY A 252 15.37 5.64 4.80
N GLN A 253 14.92 6.90 4.89
CA GLN A 253 14.59 7.70 3.72
C GLN A 253 15.87 8.20 3.03
N ALA A 254 15.87 8.17 1.69
CA ALA A 254 16.96 8.78 0.93
C ALA A 254 17.02 10.29 1.21
N VAL A 255 18.23 10.79 1.50
CA VAL A 255 18.47 12.21 1.70
C VAL A 255 18.36 12.93 0.36
N VAL A 256 17.78 14.13 0.38
CA VAL A 256 17.76 15.09 -0.74
C VAL A 256 18.30 16.45 -0.26
N GLY A 257 18.89 17.23 -1.17
CA GLY A 257 19.53 18.50 -0.83
C GLY A 257 20.88 18.30 -0.15
N TRP A 258 21.30 19.31 0.61
CA TRP A 258 22.57 19.31 1.32
C TRP A 258 22.55 18.38 2.54
N MET A 259 23.66 17.67 2.73
CA MET A 259 23.91 16.84 3.92
C MET A 259 25.33 17.08 4.42
N GLN A 260 25.45 17.33 5.71
CA GLN A 260 26.75 17.33 6.38
C GLN A 260 26.99 15.97 7.07
N LYS A 261 28.17 15.40 6.86
CA LYS A 261 28.60 14.16 7.52
C LYS A 261 30.13 14.15 7.68
N GLY A 262 30.59 13.94 8.91
CA GLY A 262 32.02 13.93 9.22
C GLY A 262 32.72 15.25 8.84
N GLY A 263 32.07 16.40 9.10
CA GLY A 263 32.60 17.73 8.75
C GLY A 263 32.63 18.04 7.26
N LYS A 264 32.15 17.14 6.39
CA LYS A 264 32.13 17.35 4.92
C LYS A 264 30.66 17.49 4.45
N TYR A 265 30.45 18.29 3.38
CA TYR A 265 29.17 18.51 2.75
C TYR A 265 29.04 17.70 1.47
N TYR A 266 27.83 17.19 1.25
CA TYR A 266 27.41 16.43 0.07
C TYR A 266 26.07 16.96 -0.40
N TYR A 267 25.81 16.89 -1.70
CA TYR A 267 24.52 17.28 -2.25
C TYR A 267 23.85 16.12 -2.98
N PHE A 268 22.57 15.95 -2.73
CA PHE A 268 21.73 14.95 -3.38
C PHE A 268 20.61 15.66 -4.15
N ASN A 269 20.42 15.30 -5.40
CA ASN A 269 19.33 15.87 -6.20
C ASN A 269 17.95 15.41 -5.67
N SER A 270 16.87 15.91 -6.29
CA SER A 270 15.48 15.56 -5.93
C SER A 270 15.18 14.05 -6.00
N ALA A 271 15.93 13.30 -6.82
CA ALA A 271 15.84 11.85 -6.88
C ALA A 271 16.64 11.14 -5.78
N GLY A 272 17.30 11.87 -4.87
CA GLY A 272 18.16 11.36 -3.81
C GLY A 272 19.53 10.86 -4.28
N VAL A 273 19.93 11.17 -5.52
CA VAL A 273 21.23 10.76 -6.08
C VAL A 273 22.29 11.77 -5.71
N MET A 274 23.40 11.30 -5.11
CA MET A 274 24.56 12.14 -4.79
C MET A 274 25.11 12.77 -6.06
N GLN A 275 25.32 14.09 -6.02
CA GLN A 275 25.89 14.86 -7.13
C GLN A 275 27.40 14.90 -7.02
N LYS A 276 28.05 15.10 -8.17
CA LYS A 276 29.51 15.21 -8.36
C LYS A 276 29.79 16.25 -9.42
N GLY A 277 31.01 16.81 -9.40
CA GLY A 277 31.42 17.85 -10.35
C GLY A 277 30.77 19.20 -10.05
N TRP A 278 30.61 20.01 -11.08
CA TRP A 278 30.04 21.34 -10.97
C TRP A 278 28.55 21.31 -10.59
N LEU A 279 28.13 22.12 -9.63
CA LEU A 279 26.77 22.28 -9.16
C LEU A 279 26.44 23.76 -8.99
N THR A 280 25.39 24.24 -9.65
CA THR A 280 24.94 25.63 -9.49
C THR A 280 23.56 25.60 -8.80
N LEU A 281 23.44 26.33 -7.68
CA LEU A 281 22.24 26.47 -6.88
C LEU A 281 22.12 27.93 -6.44
N ASP A 282 20.97 28.55 -6.71
CA ASP A 282 20.63 29.92 -6.26
C ASP A 282 21.77 30.92 -6.50
N GLY A 283 22.36 30.93 -7.71
CA GLY A 283 23.47 31.84 -8.10
C GLY A 283 24.83 31.51 -7.47
N LYS A 284 24.94 30.42 -6.75
CA LYS A 284 26.16 29.90 -6.15
C LYS A 284 26.65 28.70 -6.92
N LYS A 285 27.94 28.70 -7.30
CA LYS A 285 28.56 27.60 -8.02
C LYS A 285 29.51 26.86 -7.09
N TYR A 286 29.23 25.58 -6.92
CA TYR A 286 29.95 24.64 -6.08
C TYR A 286 30.73 23.66 -6.96
N TYR A 287 31.76 23.04 -6.41
CA TYR A 287 32.39 21.89 -7.02
C TYR A 287 32.42 20.72 -6.05
N LEU A 288 31.80 19.63 -6.46
CA LEU A 288 31.70 18.38 -5.69
C LEU A 288 32.75 17.42 -6.28
N ASP A 289 33.69 16.97 -5.47
CA ASP A 289 34.75 16.07 -5.86
C ASP A 289 34.24 14.89 -6.72
N PRO A 290 34.76 14.67 -7.92
CA PRO A 290 34.22 13.64 -8.83
C PRO A 290 34.32 12.21 -8.31
N LYS A 291 35.30 11.93 -7.43
CA LYS A 291 35.52 10.60 -6.84
C LYS A 291 34.59 10.41 -5.63
N THR A 292 34.58 11.35 -4.70
CA THR A 292 33.97 11.21 -3.37
C THR A 292 32.62 11.91 -3.22
N GLY A 293 32.29 12.88 -4.07
CA GLY A 293 31.09 13.74 -3.96
C GLY A 293 31.18 14.79 -2.85
N LYS A 294 32.35 14.97 -2.20
CA LYS A 294 32.55 15.97 -1.15
C LYS A 294 32.62 17.37 -1.77
N MET A 295 31.92 18.33 -1.17
CA MET A 295 32.07 19.73 -1.55
C MET A 295 33.48 20.23 -1.26
N LEU A 296 34.15 20.85 -2.26
CA LEU A 296 35.45 21.44 -2.11
C LEU A 296 35.37 22.89 -1.60
N THR A 297 36.39 23.32 -0.86
CA THR A 297 36.50 24.65 -0.26
C THR A 297 37.90 25.20 -0.56
N GLY A 298 38.09 26.52 -0.39
CA GLY A 298 39.35 27.20 -0.65
C GLY A 298 39.75 27.19 -2.12
N LYS A 299 41.03 27.38 -2.39
CA LYS A 299 41.57 27.41 -3.76
C LYS A 299 41.71 26.00 -4.32
N GLN A 300 41.15 25.78 -5.51
CA GLN A 300 41.14 24.48 -6.22
C GLN A 300 41.49 24.70 -7.69
N THR A 301 42.31 23.87 -8.26
CA THR A 301 42.59 23.84 -9.71
C THR A 301 41.75 22.75 -10.36
N ILE A 302 40.85 23.14 -11.26
CA ILE A 302 39.88 22.28 -11.95
C ILE A 302 40.07 22.54 -13.45
N ASP A 303 40.35 21.49 -14.21
CA ASP A 303 40.59 21.57 -15.65
C ASP A 303 41.57 22.71 -16.04
N GLY A 304 42.68 22.81 -15.29
CA GLY A 304 43.75 23.80 -15.53
C GLY A 304 43.41 25.23 -15.07
N LYS A 305 42.23 25.49 -14.52
CA LYS A 305 41.84 26.83 -14.01
C LYS A 305 41.70 26.79 -12.48
N THR A 306 42.26 27.82 -11.83
CA THR A 306 42.17 27.98 -10.38
C THR A 306 40.89 28.73 -10.01
N TYR A 307 40.15 28.18 -9.07
CA TYR A 307 38.92 28.75 -8.49
C TYR A 307 39.08 28.88 -6.98
N ASP A 308 38.64 29.97 -6.41
CA ASP A 308 38.59 30.12 -4.95
C ASP A 308 37.15 30.03 -4.46
N PHE A 309 36.82 28.90 -3.83
CA PHE A 309 35.50 28.65 -3.25
C PHE A 309 35.36 29.22 -1.84
N GLY A 310 36.42 29.82 -1.28
CA GLY A 310 36.44 30.31 0.08
C GLY A 310 36.11 29.25 1.13
N THR A 311 35.86 29.65 2.36
CA THR A 311 35.47 28.76 3.45
C THR A 311 34.02 28.25 3.29
N LYS A 312 33.19 29.00 2.56
CA LYS A 312 31.76 28.65 2.32
C LYS A 312 31.60 27.61 1.22
N GLY A 313 32.62 27.28 0.44
CA GLY A 313 32.64 26.25 -0.59
C GLY A 313 31.90 26.61 -1.89
N TYR A 314 31.70 27.89 -2.18
CA TYR A 314 31.09 28.32 -3.44
C TYR A 314 31.69 29.64 -3.96
N ILE A 315 31.60 29.82 -5.27
CA ILE A 315 31.80 31.10 -5.94
C ILE A 315 30.43 31.67 -6.33
N THR A 316 30.27 32.99 -6.12
CA THR A 316 29.06 33.67 -6.59
C THR A 316 29.15 33.83 -8.10
N VAL A 317 28.14 33.38 -8.82
CA VAL A 317 28.00 33.56 -10.25
C VAL A 317 26.88 34.56 -10.45
N THR A 318 27.18 35.68 -11.11
CA THR A 318 26.14 36.55 -11.62
C THR A 318 25.70 35.98 -12.98
N PRO A 319 24.53 35.33 -13.07
CA PRO A 319 24.09 34.77 -14.34
C PRO A 319 23.85 35.88 -15.36
N THR A 320 24.37 35.71 -16.57
CA THR A 320 24.20 36.65 -17.67
C THR A 320 23.45 36.00 -18.82
N GLY A 321 23.05 36.82 -19.84
CA GLY A 321 22.30 36.33 -21.00
C GLY A 321 20.79 36.57 -20.91
N PRO A 322 20.00 36.11 -21.88
CA PRO A 322 18.57 36.32 -21.91
C PRO A 322 17.84 35.49 -20.84
N TRP A 323 16.67 35.98 -20.41
CA TRP A 323 15.76 35.23 -19.57
C TRP A 323 15.06 34.13 -20.39
N SER A 324 14.88 32.96 -19.78
CA SER A 324 14.00 31.92 -20.31
C SER A 324 13.35 31.13 -19.20
N ILE A 325 12.21 30.52 -19.50
CA ILE A 325 11.39 29.74 -18.55
C ILE A 325 11.13 28.37 -19.16
N LYS A 326 11.33 27.32 -18.37
CA LYS A 326 10.91 25.96 -18.70
C LYS A 326 9.83 25.49 -17.71
N VAL A 327 8.70 25.03 -18.25
CA VAL A 327 7.59 24.50 -17.46
C VAL A 327 7.50 22.99 -17.71
N ASN A 328 7.86 22.22 -16.71
CA ASN A 328 7.76 20.76 -16.75
C ASN A 328 6.41 20.33 -16.18
N GLN A 329 5.45 19.97 -17.04
CA GLN A 329 4.11 19.54 -16.66
C GLN A 329 4.12 18.18 -15.93
N GLY A 330 5.11 17.31 -16.21
CA GLY A 330 5.22 15.99 -15.60
C GLY A 330 5.57 16.04 -14.11
N THR A 331 6.28 17.10 -13.71
CA THR A 331 6.69 17.31 -12.30
C THR A 331 5.99 18.48 -11.63
N CYS A 332 5.28 19.33 -12.40
CA CYS A 332 4.71 20.60 -11.93
C CYS A 332 5.79 21.52 -11.38
N VAL A 333 6.87 21.70 -12.13
CA VAL A 333 7.99 22.59 -11.81
C VAL A 333 8.19 23.62 -12.91
N VAL A 334 8.33 24.88 -12.53
CA VAL A 334 8.81 25.96 -13.39
C VAL A 334 10.27 26.24 -13.04
N THR A 335 11.17 26.16 -14.02
CA THR A 335 12.57 26.56 -13.87
C THR A 335 12.81 27.82 -14.70
N VAL A 336 13.29 28.88 -14.05
CA VAL A 336 13.70 30.14 -14.68
C VAL A 336 15.21 30.10 -14.91
N TYR A 337 15.63 30.56 -16.07
CA TYR A 337 17.04 30.59 -16.50
C TYR A 337 17.48 32.02 -16.82
N ARG A 338 18.79 32.24 -16.69
CA ARG A 338 19.49 33.40 -17.20
C ARG A 338 20.63 32.89 -18.10
N GLY A 339 20.52 33.05 -19.42
CA GLY A 339 21.32 32.25 -20.37
C GLY A 339 21.04 30.76 -20.14
N ASP A 340 22.09 29.95 -20.08
CA ASP A 340 21.98 28.50 -19.78
C ASP A 340 21.96 28.15 -18.27
N THR A 341 22.09 29.17 -17.40
CA THR A 341 22.15 28.95 -15.96
C THR A 341 20.74 28.92 -15.37
N PRO A 342 20.29 27.80 -14.75
CA PRO A 342 19.05 27.77 -14.01
C PRO A 342 19.20 28.61 -12.72
N VAL A 343 18.33 29.60 -12.53
CA VAL A 343 18.44 30.57 -11.43
C VAL A 343 17.35 30.42 -10.38
N LYS A 344 16.21 29.88 -10.74
CA LYS A 344 15.07 29.69 -9.82
C LYS A 344 14.22 28.50 -10.21
N ALA A 345 13.90 27.66 -9.25
CA ALA A 345 12.82 26.64 -9.38
C ALA A 345 11.60 27.09 -8.60
N LEU A 346 10.43 26.95 -9.19
CA LEU A 346 9.14 27.33 -8.60
C LEU A 346 8.21 26.13 -8.67
N ILE A 347 7.52 25.84 -7.57
CA ILE A 347 6.45 24.85 -7.60
C ILE A 347 5.24 25.44 -8.30
N CYS A 348 4.56 24.65 -9.12
CA CYS A 348 3.37 25.12 -9.82
C CYS A 348 2.25 24.06 -9.83
N SER A 349 1.05 24.50 -10.24
CA SER A 349 0.00 23.62 -10.76
C SER A 349 -0.22 23.96 -12.23
N VAL A 350 -0.33 22.92 -13.07
CA VAL A 350 -0.65 23.02 -14.49
C VAL A 350 -2.08 22.54 -14.75
N GLY A 351 -2.54 22.65 -15.97
CA GLY A 351 -3.87 22.19 -16.40
C GLY A 351 -4.11 20.72 -16.17
N LYS A 352 -5.31 20.37 -15.69
CA LYS A 352 -5.80 19.00 -15.62
C LYS A 352 -5.93 18.43 -17.05
N ASN A 353 -5.77 17.12 -17.18
CA ASN A 353 -5.99 16.39 -18.45
C ASN A 353 -5.26 17.00 -19.66
N GLY A 354 -4.09 17.64 -19.44
CA GLY A 354 -3.31 18.24 -20.52
C GLY A 354 -3.82 19.59 -21.03
N ALA A 355 -4.69 20.28 -20.28
CA ALA A 355 -5.23 21.59 -20.67
C ALA A 355 -4.17 22.71 -20.78
N THR A 356 -2.97 22.56 -20.20
CA THR A 356 -1.84 23.45 -20.48
C THR A 356 -1.15 22.97 -21.76
N PRO A 357 -1.04 23.81 -22.82
CA PRO A 357 -0.45 23.38 -24.09
C PRO A 357 1.07 23.16 -23.95
N ASN A 358 1.58 22.14 -24.63
CA ASN A 358 3.01 22.01 -24.87
C ASN A 358 3.44 22.96 -26.00
N GLY A 359 4.67 23.43 -25.95
CA GLY A 359 5.23 24.27 -27.02
C GLY A 359 6.24 25.28 -26.55
N THR A 360 6.66 26.11 -27.46
CA THR A 360 7.54 27.26 -27.20
C THR A 360 6.76 28.56 -27.48
N PHE A 361 6.77 29.43 -26.49
CA PHE A 361 6.08 30.71 -26.50
C PHE A 361 7.06 31.83 -26.12
N TYR A 362 6.67 33.06 -26.32
CA TYR A 362 7.42 34.24 -25.90
C TYR A 362 6.48 35.19 -25.14
N LEU A 363 6.90 35.68 -24.00
CA LEU A 363 6.07 36.58 -23.19
C LEU A 363 5.76 37.86 -23.97
N PRO A 364 4.49 38.25 -24.15
CA PRO A 364 4.15 39.50 -24.85
C PRO A 364 4.45 40.77 -24.03
N GLY A 365 4.69 40.62 -22.72
CA GLY A 365 4.94 41.73 -21.81
C GLY A 365 3.73 42.16 -21.01
N THR A 366 2.55 41.63 -21.29
CA THR A 366 1.32 41.94 -20.56
C THR A 366 1.38 41.37 -19.14
N LYS A 367 1.29 42.26 -18.13
CA LYS A 367 1.41 41.95 -16.71
C LYS A 367 0.44 42.76 -15.89
N HIS A 368 -0.19 42.14 -14.88
CA HIS A 368 -1.08 42.84 -13.96
C HIS A 368 -0.80 42.45 -12.50
N ARG A 369 -0.80 43.42 -11.59
CA ARG A 369 -0.62 43.14 -10.16
C ARG A 369 -1.77 42.30 -9.61
N TRP A 370 -2.99 42.57 -10.03
CA TRP A 370 -4.20 41.80 -9.86
C TRP A 370 -4.94 41.68 -11.18
N TRP A 371 -5.52 40.52 -11.43
CA TRP A 371 -6.26 40.26 -12.66
C TRP A 371 -7.45 39.35 -12.41
N THR A 372 -8.58 39.62 -13.07
CA THR A 372 -9.75 38.75 -13.06
C THR A 372 -9.46 37.51 -13.92
N LEU A 373 -9.66 36.33 -13.35
CA LEU A 373 -9.49 35.02 -13.98
C LEU A 373 -10.86 34.44 -14.31
N PHE A 374 -10.88 33.36 -15.07
CA PHE A 374 -12.11 32.63 -15.38
C PHE A 374 -12.82 32.19 -14.10
N GLY A 375 -14.16 32.40 -14.03
CA GLY A 375 -14.99 32.07 -12.86
C GLY A 375 -15.03 33.16 -11.79
N ASN A 376 -14.77 34.44 -12.16
CA ASN A 376 -14.83 35.62 -11.26
C ASN A 376 -13.96 35.47 -10.01
N VAL A 377 -12.78 34.90 -10.18
CA VAL A 377 -11.72 34.81 -9.16
C VAL A 377 -10.50 35.61 -9.60
N TYR A 378 -9.57 35.89 -8.70
CA TYR A 378 -8.53 36.89 -8.95
C TYR A 378 -7.14 36.30 -8.70
N GLY A 379 -6.20 36.60 -9.61
CA GLY A 379 -4.78 36.22 -9.45
C GLY A 379 -3.90 37.44 -9.19
N GLN A 380 -2.86 37.24 -8.40
CA GLN A 380 -1.80 38.22 -8.20
C GLN A 380 -0.65 37.96 -9.17
N TYR A 381 0.06 39.03 -9.52
CA TYR A 381 1.29 39.00 -10.35
C TYR A 381 1.11 38.19 -11.61
N THR A 382 0.04 38.46 -12.34
CA THR A 382 -0.24 37.76 -13.60
C THR A 382 0.75 38.15 -14.69
N THR A 383 1.21 37.19 -15.43
CA THR A 383 2.08 37.40 -16.62
C THR A 383 1.55 36.52 -17.73
N THR A 384 1.14 37.16 -18.85
CA THR A 384 0.60 36.45 -20.01
C THR A 384 1.68 35.60 -20.67
N ILE A 385 1.37 34.36 -20.99
CA ILE A 385 2.23 33.45 -21.79
C ILE A 385 1.81 33.55 -23.25
N THR A 386 0.54 33.23 -23.54
CA THR A 386 -0.09 33.31 -24.87
C THR A 386 -1.61 33.21 -24.72
N GLY A 387 -2.38 33.99 -25.47
CA GLY A 387 -3.84 34.01 -25.36
C GLY A 387 -4.30 34.13 -23.89
N ASN A 388 -5.09 33.18 -23.45
CA ASN A 388 -5.63 33.14 -22.09
C ASN A 388 -4.77 32.33 -21.09
N TYR A 389 -3.58 31.88 -21.49
CA TYR A 389 -2.67 31.14 -20.61
C TYR A 389 -1.74 32.10 -19.87
N LEU A 390 -1.75 32.04 -18.56
CA LEU A 390 -1.04 32.97 -17.68
C LEU A 390 -0.16 32.22 -16.67
N PHE A 391 0.93 32.84 -16.25
CA PHE A 391 1.51 32.63 -14.93
C PHE A 391 0.77 33.53 -13.93
N HIS A 392 0.31 33.01 -12.80
CA HIS A 392 -0.32 33.78 -11.75
C HIS A 392 -0.26 33.07 -10.39
N SER A 393 -0.51 33.78 -9.29
CA SER A 393 -0.68 33.14 -7.97
C SER A 393 -1.85 32.17 -7.97
N VAL A 394 -1.95 31.27 -6.98
CA VAL A 394 -3.25 30.66 -6.67
C VAL A 394 -4.28 31.76 -6.48
N TYR A 395 -5.51 31.51 -6.87
CA TYR A 395 -6.54 32.54 -6.94
C TYR A 395 -7.15 32.90 -5.57
N TYR A 396 -7.71 34.10 -5.55
CA TYR A 396 -8.42 34.72 -4.45
C TYR A 396 -9.90 34.93 -4.82
N TYR A 397 -10.78 34.96 -3.84
CA TYR A 397 -12.21 35.17 -4.05
C TYR A 397 -12.59 36.69 -4.10
N THR A 398 -11.72 37.57 -3.63
CA THR A 398 -11.96 39.02 -3.62
C THR A 398 -10.78 39.76 -4.22
N TYR A 399 -11.06 40.67 -5.17
CA TYR A 399 -10.04 41.52 -5.79
C TYR A 399 -9.32 42.37 -4.76
N GLY A 400 -7.98 42.39 -4.80
CA GLY A 400 -7.17 43.21 -3.91
C GLY A 400 -7.06 42.72 -2.46
N ASN A 401 -7.75 41.63 -2.07
CA ASN A 401 -7.73 41.14 -0.71
C ASN A 401 -6.87 39.86 -0.56
N ASN A 402 -5.69 39.99 0.05
CA ASN A 402 -4.71 38.90 0.25
C ASN A 402 -5.20 37.82 1.24
N ARG A 403 -6.31 38.04 1.94
CA ARG A 403 -6.86 37.13 2.96
C ARG A 403 -8.08 36.35 2.47
N THR A 404 -8.26 36.20 1.15
CA THR A 404 -9.34 35.42 0.52
C THR A 404 -8.81 34.36 -0.44
N LEU A 405 -7.59 33.89 -0.20
CA LEU A 405 -6.95 32.83 -1.00
C LEU A 405 -7.73 31.52 -0.91
N SER A 406 -7.85 30.80 -2.01
CA SER A 406 -8.36 29.44 -2.02
C SER A 406 -7.37 28.47 -1.37
N VAL A 407 -7.60 28.11 -0.11
CA VAL A 407 -6.79 27.14 0.65
C VAL A 407 -6.74 25.78 -0.07
N THR A 408 -7.88 25.32 -0.57
CA THR A 408 -7.99 24.05 -1.28
C THR A 408 -7.09 24.02 -2.51
N GLU A 409 -7.10 25.08 -3.32
CA GLU A 409 -6.30 25.13 -4.53
C GLU A 409 -4.81 25.39 -4.25
N TYR A 410 -4.48 26.14 -3.22
CA TYR A 410 -3.10 26.32 -2.77
C TYR A 410 -2.48 25.00 -2.34
N ASN A 411 -3.23 24.21 -1.61
CA ASN A 411 -2.78 22.88 -1.14
C ASN A 411 -2.65 21.83 -2.26
N LYS A 412 -3.07 22.16 -3.49
CA LYS A 412 -2.84 21.36 -4.70
C LYS A 412 -1.57 21.74 -5.46
N LEU A 413 -0.81 22.77 -5.03
CA LEU A 413 0.46 23.08 -5.68
C LEU A 413 1.38 21.86 -5.73
N GLY A 414 1.99 21.63 -6.90
CA GLY A 414 2.82 20.46 -7.18
C GLY A 414 2.10 19.32 -7.91
N GLN A 415 0.83 19.49 -8.27
CA GLN A 415 0.04 18.55 -9.07
C GLN A 415 -0.85 19.28 -10.09
N PRO A 416 -1.31 18.61 -11.17
CA PRO A 416 -2.25 19.21 -12.13
C PRO A 416 -3.57 19.55 -11.45
N ALA A 417 -3.94 20.85 -11.45
CA ALA A 417 -5.12 21.33 -10.73
C ALA A 417 -5.82 22.52 -11.39
N SER A 418 -5.22 23.18 -12.41
CA SER A 418 -5.79 24.35 -13.07
C SER A 418 -6.66 23.98 -14.28
N ALA A 419 -7.34 24.98 -14.87
CA ALA A 419 -8.04 24.86 -16.13
C ALA A 419 -7.11 25.09 -17.37
N GLY A 420 -5.80 25.33 -17.15
CA GLY A 420 -4.81 25.53 -18.22
C GLY A 420 -3.70 26.50 -17.82
N CYS A 421 -3.97 27.52 -17.04
CA CYS A 421 -2.97 28.45 -16.52
C CYS A 421 -1.95 27.77 -15.60
N ILE A 422 -0.82 28.41 -15.40
CA ILE A 422 0.24 27.95 -14.51
C ILE A 422 0.13 28.69 -13.18
N ARG A 423 -0.45 28.02 -12.18
CA ARG A 423 -0.63 28.56 -10.83
C ARG A 423 0.64 28.39 -10.01
N LEU A 424 1.03 29.41 -9.28
CA LEU A 424 2.25 29.50 -8.49
C LEU A 424 1.91 29.98 -7.07
N THR A 425 2.89 29.93 -6.15
CA THR A 425 2.84 30.76 -4.95
C THR A 425 2.93 32.24 -5.33
N VAL A 426 2.54 33.14 -4.44
CA VAL A 426 2.67 34.61 -4.69
C VAL A 426 4.12 34.98 -4.98
N ALA A 427 5.07 34.50 -4.15
CA ALA A 427 6.49 34.76 -4.39
C ALA A 427 6.97 34.20 -5.75
N GLY A 428 6.45 33.05 -6.18
CA GLY A 428 6.78 32.45 -7.46
C GLY A 428 6.25 33.27 -8.64
N ALA A 429 4.99 33.67 -8.58
CA ALA A 429 4.37 34.55 -9.59
C ALA A 429 5.08 35.91 -9.65
N LYS A 430 5.34 36.51 -8.49
CA LYS A 430 6.08 37.77 -8.38
C LYS A 430 7.48 37.68 -8.97
N TYR A 431 8.19 36.56 -8.74
CA TYR A 431 9.53 36.39 -9.30
C TYR A 431 9.54 36.45 -10.84
N ILE A 432 8.59 35.80 -11.51
CA ILE A 432 8.44 35.84 -12.97
C ILE A 432 8.03 37.26 -13.40
N TYR A 433 7.06 37.85 -12.71
CA TYR A 433 6.56 39.18 -12.98
C TYR A 433 7.67 40.24 -12.96
N ASP A 434 8.53 40.22 -11.94
CA ASP A 434 9.61 41.21 -11.76
C ASP A 434 10.79 40.99 -12.71
N ASN A 435 11.16 39.74 -12.99
CA ASN A 435 12.45 39.43 -13.61
C ASN A 435 12.35 39.03 -15.11
N CYS A 436 11.20 38.57 -15.58
CA CYS A 436 11.08 38.05 -16.94
C CYS A 436 10.37 39.08 -17.82
N PRO A 437 11.12 39.85 -18.66
CA PRO A 437 10.53 40.89 -19.52
C PRO A 437 9.80 40.28 -20.75
N ALA A 438 9.21 41.17 -21.56
CA ALA A 438 8.72 40.83 -22.91
C ALA A 438 9.84 40.12 -23.70
N GLY A 439 9.47 39.20 -24.58
CA GLY A 439 10.42 38.38 -25.34
C GLY A 439 11.07 37.22 -24.57
N THR A 440 10.81 37.08 -23.25
CA THR A 440 11.29 35.90 -22.50
C THR A 440 10.71 34.62 -23.11
N LYS A 441 11.58 33.70 -23.53
CA LYS A 441 11.19 32.38 -24.08
C LYS A 441 10.60 31.50 -22.99
N VAL A 442 9.43 30.94 -23.24
CA VAL A 442 8.76 29.98 -22.36
C VAL A 442 8.61 28.64 -23.10
N THR A 443 9.20 27.59 -22.60
CA THR A 443 9.06 26.23 -23.13
C THR A 443 8.24 25.38 -22.15
N ILE A 444 7.10 24.91 -22.61
CA ILE A 444 6.17 24.06 -21.85
C ILE A 444 6.25 22.63 -22.41
N PHE A 445 6.55 21.65 -21.56
CA PHE A 445 6.78 20.28 -21.98
C PHE A 445 6.39 19.31 -20.86
N ARG A 446 6.25 18.02 -21.19
CA ARG A 446 6.05 16.96 -20.21
C ARG A 446 7.32 16.14 -20.10
N GLY A 447 7.97 16.22 -18.94
CA GLY A 447 9.24 15.54 -18.64
C GLY A 447 9.22 14.83 -17.29
N THR A 448 10.40 14.36 -16.88
CA THR A 448 10.65 13.74 -15.58
C THR A 448 11.42 14.67 -14.66
N SER A 449 11.69 14.26 -13.43
CA SER A 449 12.54 15.00 -12.48
C SER A 449 13.98 15.19 -12.95
N ALA A 450 14.46 14.43 -13.93
CA ALA A 450 15.75 14.63 -14.54
C ALA A 450 15.84 15.95 -15.35
N ASN A 451 14.69 16.52 -15.72
CA ASN A 451 14.60 17.77 -16.45
C ASN A 451 14.49 19.00 -15.53
N ASP A 452 14.50 18.80 -14.21
CA ASP A 452 14.39 19.86 -13.21
C ASP A 452 15.76 20.03 -12.50
N PRO A 453 16.68 20.83 -13.06
CA PRO A 453 18.06 20.89 -12.58
C PRO A 453 18.22 21.38 -11.14
N LEU A 454 17.29 22.23 -10.68
CA LEU A 454 17.23 22.73 -9.30
C LEU A 454 16.31 21.89 -8.39
N GLY A 455 15.73 20.81 -8.92
CA GLY A 455 14.78 19.97 -8.22
C GLY A 455 13.37 20.59 -8.11
N LYS A 456 12.46 19.84 -7.47
CA LYS A 456 11.08 20.28 -7.22
C LYS A 456 10.97 20.93 -5.85
N PRO A 457 10.66 22.23 -5.76
CA PRO A 457 10.35 22.91 -4.50
C PRO A 457 9.11 22.30 -3.83
N GLN A 458 8.95 22.56 -2.54
CA GLN A 458 7.76 22.17 -1.78
C GLN A 458 7.01 23.44 -1.37
N ALA A 459 5.68 23.46 -1.54
CA ALA A 459 4.83 24.45 -0.90
C ALA A 459 4.41 23.93 0.48
N ALA A 460 4.42 24.81 1.49
CA ALA A 460 3.83 24.51 2.78
C ALA A 460 2.32 24.25 2.63
N LYS A 461 1.78 23.31 3.39
CA LYS A 461 0.32 23.18 3.51
C LYS A 461 -0.21 24.28 4.41
N ILE A 462 -1.31 24.91 4.02
CA ILE A 462 -1.92 26.00 4.74
C ILE A 462 -3.34 25.63 5.20
N SER A 463 -3.76 26.25 6.29
CA SER A 463 -5.14 26.20 6.79
C SER A 463 -5.82 27.58 6.73
N ASN A 464 -5.04 28.65 6.66
CA ASN A 464 -5.51 30.00 6.60
C ASN A 464 -5.63 30.50 5.14
N PRO A 465 -6.56 31.42 4.83
CA PRO A 465 -6.83 31.86 3.46
C PRO A 465 -5.87 32.97 2.98
N TRP A 466 -4.57 32.74 3.19
CA TRP A 466 -3.50 33.60 2.63
C TRP A 466 -2.29 32.76 2.22
N ASP A 467 -1.51 33.31 1.29
CA ASP A 467 -0.25 32.69 0.86
C ASP A 467 0.89 33.13 1.79
N PRO A 468 1.55 32.20 2.52
CA PRO A 468 2.65 32.56 3.43
C PRO A 468 3.89 33.14 2.72
N THR A 469 3.91 33.11 1.39
CA THR A 469 4.99 33.67 0.58
C THR A 469 4.65 35.09 0.05
N ASP A 470 3.46 35.61 0.36
CA ASP A 470 3.04 36.95 -0.09
C ASP A 470 3.82 38.03 0.70
N PRO A 471 4.63 38.85 0.04
CA PRO A 471 5.39 39.92 0.71
C PRO A 471 4.52 41.10 1.21
N ASN A 472 3.22 41.06 0.94
CA ASN A 472 2.29 42.15 1.32
C ASN A 472 1.31 41.72 2.43
N LEU A 473 1.62 40.67 3.17
CA LEU A 473 0.86 40.23 4.35
C LEU A 473 1.31 40.89 5.63
#